data_47062c915d17ba6a88f773882abeb846
#
_entry.id   47062c915d17ba6a88f773882abeb846
#
_cell.length_a   1.000
_cell.length_b   1.000
_cell.length_c   1.000
_cell.angle_alpha   90.00
_cell.angle_beta   90.00
_cell.angle_gamma   90.00
#
_symmetry.space_group_name_H-M   'P 1'
#
loop_
_entity.id
_entity.type
_entity.pdbx_description
1 polymer ?
#
loop_
_entity_poly.entity_id
_entity_poly.type
_entity_poly.pdbx_seq_one_letter_code
_entity_poly.pdbx_strand_id
1 'polypeptide(L)'
;MTYEGTGKTYASAFAMRELGFKRVLFLVHRVTLAKQAKKSFEKVFDKKVTMGLVGAGFYEYEKDYVFATVETLNRDTHLFQYQPNAFDCIILDEAHHSSNNIYTKVINYFNPKLFLGMTATPDKRDDNQEGKNIYEIFHYQIAHEIRLQQAMEDNLLCPFHYFGISEVVSLDDKTLQAAKLTDE
;
A
#
# COMPACT_ATOMS: atom_id res chain seq x y z
N MET A 1 -13.83 -0.17 -4.11
CA MET A 1 -14.03 0.58 -2.85
C MET A 1 -12.85 0.24 -1.96
N THR A 2 -12.00 1.21 -1.69
CA THR A 2 -10.88 1.05 -0.77
C THR A 2 -11.41 1.16 0.65
N TYR A 3 -11.33 0.09 1.41
CA TYR A 3 -11.70 0.11 2.83
C TYR A 3 -10.63 0.85 3.63
N GLU A 4 -10.73 2.18 3.68
CA GLU A 4 -9.80 3.06 4.41
C GLU A 4 -10.06 3.08 5.94
N GLY A 5 -10.84 2.14 6.48
CA GLY A 5 -11.35 2.19 7.85
C GLY A 5 -10.70 1.27 8.89
N THR A 6 -9.79 0.35 8.50
CA THR A 6 -9.32 -0.71 9.41
C THR A 6 -8.17 -0.30 10.35
N GLY A 7 -7.78 0.97 10.39
CA GLY A 7 -6.73 1.44 11.30
C GLY A 7 -5.30 0.98 10.96
N LYS A 8 -5.03 0.40 9.79
CA LYS A 8 -3.71 -0.12 9.38
C LYS A 8 -2.57 0.88 9.62
N THR A 9 -2.77 2.13 9.24
CA THR A 9 -1.77 3.19 9.41
C THR A 9 -1.48 3.48 10.89
N TYR A 10 -2.50 3.48 11.75
CA TYR A 10 -2.31 3.63 13.19
C TYR A 10 -1.63 2.40 13.80
N ALA A 11 -2.03 1.20 13.40
CA ALA A 11 -1.39 -0.04 13.85
C ALA A 11 0.11 -0.05 13.50
N SER A 12 0.47 0.36 12.28
CA SER A 12 1.87 0.47 11.88
C SER A 12 2.62 1.55 12.69
N ALA A 13 1.98 2.69 12.98
CA ALA A 13 2.58 3.74 13.80
C ALA A 13 2.87 3.25 15.24
N PHE A 14 1.91 2.56 15.86
CA PHE A 14 2.10 1.95 17.18
C PHE A 14 3.20 0.89 17.15
N ALA A 15 3.22 0.03 16.13
CA ALA A 15 4.27 -0.97 15.97
C ALA A 15 5.67 -0.34 15.87
N MET A 16 5.83 0.72 15.06
CA MET A 16 7.11 1.43 14.94
C MET A 16 7.56 2.05 16.26
N ARG A 17 6.61 2.58 17.04
CA ARG A 17 6.88 3.13 18.36
C ARG A 17 7.34 2.07 19.34
N GLU A 18 6.65 0.94 19.42
CA GLU A 18 6.97 -0.16 20.34
C GLU A 18 8.30 -0.85 19.96
N LEU A 19 8.58 -0.99 18.66
CA LEU A 19 9.84 -1.56 18.17
C LEU A 19 11.03 -0.60 18.31
N GLY A 20 10.79 0.68 18.58
CA GLY A 20 11.82 1.69 18.82
C GLY A 20 12.66 2.01 17.58
N PHE A 21 12.14 1.83 16.37
CA PHE A 21 12.83 2.19 15.14
C PHE A 21 13.04 3.70 15.04
N LYS A 22 14.26 4.10 14.70
CA LYS A 22 14.66 5.51 14.63
C LYS A 22 14.43 6.12 13.24
N ARG A 23 14.68 5.34 12.19
CA ARG A 23 14.54 5.78 10.81
C ARG A 23 13.52 4.89 10.09
N VAL A 24 12.41 5.50 9.63
CA VAL A 24 11.32 4.78 8.95
C VAL A 24 10.97 5.45 7.63
N LEU A 25 10.84 4.66 6.57
CA LEU A 25 10.33 5.09 5.29
C LEU A 25 8.92 4.52 5.08
N PHE A 26 7.94 5.39 4.90
CA PHE A 26 6.56 5.02 4.59
C PHE A 26 6.27 5.32 3.11
N LEU A 27 6.05 4.27 2.32
CA LEU A 27 5.86 4.34 0.89
C LEU A 27 4.39 4.18 0.50
N VAL A 28 3.92 5.09 -0.33
CA VAL A 28 2.56 5.12 -0.88
C VAL A 28 2.59 5.41 -2.38
N HIS A 29 1.48 5.20 -3.06
CA HIS A 29 1.35 5.53 -4.48
C HIS A 29 0.88 6.97 -4.76
N ARG A 30 0.31 7.67 -3.75
CA ARG A 30 -0.21 9.05 -3.89
C ARG A 30 0.24 9.94 -2.75
N VAL A 31 0.56 11.19 -3.08
CA VAL A 31 1.00 12.20 -2.12
C VAL A 31 -0.06 12.53 -1.05
N THR A 32 -1.33 12.46 -1.41
CA THR A 32 -2.44 12.66 -0.46
C THR A 32 -2.40 11.61 0.65
N LEU A 33 -2.11 10.35 0.32
CA LEU A 33 -1.95 9.26 1.28
C LEU A 33 -0.71 9.45 2.14
N ALA A 34 0.40 9.90 1.57
CA ALA A 34 1.61 10.25 2.34
C ALA A 34 1.31 11.31 3.41
N LYS A 35 0.57 12.37 3.05
CA LYS A 35 0.15 13.42 3.98
C LYS A 35 -0.78 12.90 5.07
N GLN A 36 -1.72 12.02 4.73
CA GLN A 36 -2.65 11.41 5.69
C GLN A 36 -1.90 10.48 6.65
N ALA A 37 -1.01 9.63 6.13
CA ALA A 37 -0.19 8.74 6.95
C ALA A 37 0.70 9.54 7.92
N LYS A 38 1.38 10.59 7.44
CA LYS A 38 2.16 11.49 8.28
C LYS A 38 1.33 12.04 9.43
N LYS A 39 0.13 12.59 9.15
CA LYS A 39 -0.78 13.11 10.20
C LYS A 39 -1.20 12.04 11.22
N SER A 40 -1.40 10.80 10.77
CA SER A 40 -1.75 9.70 11.67
C SER A 40 -0.58 9.33 12.58
N PHE A 41 0.63 9.29 12.04
CA PHE A 41 1.84 9.06 12.82
C PHE A 41 2.11 10.21 13.81
N GLU A 42 1.94 11.45 13.42
CA GLU A 42 2.08 12.63 14.30
C GLU A 42 1.17 12.58 15.53
N LYS A 43 0.02 11.90 15.47
CA LYS A 43 -0.87 11.70 16.60
C LYS A 43 -0.41 10.62 17.57
N VAL A 44 0.44 9.68 17.10
CA VAL A 44 0.93 8.54 17.89
C VAL A 44 2.29 8.85 18.53
N PHE A 45 3.09 9.68 17.86
CA PHE A 45 4.43 10.03 18.29
C PHE A 45 4.49 11.40 18.96
N ASP A 46 5.35 11.51 19.95
CA ASP A 46 5.71 12.79 20.54
C ASP A 46 6.50 13.67 19.55
N LYS A 47 6.52 14.99 19.78
CA LYS A 47 7.23 15.97 18.94
C LYS A 47 8.74 15.73 18.81
N LYS A 48 9.30 14.74 19.52
CA LYS A 48 10.72 14.37 19.44
C LYS A 48 11.10 13.67 18.16
N VAL A 49 10.14 13.00 17.48
CA VAL A 49 10.36 12.32 16.20
C VAL A 49 10.04 13.30 15.08
N THR A 50 11.03 13.57 14.23
CA THR A 50 10.84 14.47 13.09
C THR A 50 10.22 13.72 11.92
N MET A 51 9.21 14.31 11.27
CA MET A 51 8.49 13.67 10.17
C MET A 51 8.45 14.57 8.94
N GLY A 52 8.80 14.01 7.78
CA GLY A 52 8.90 14.74 6.53
C GLY A 52 8.18 14.07 5.36
N LEU A 53 8.00 14.86 4.30
CA LEU A 53 7.41 14.42 3.04
C LEU A 53 8.46 14.46 1.92
N VAL A 54 8.44 13.45 1.04
CA VAL A 54 9.22 13.43 -0.20
C VAL A 54 8.29 13.11 -1.37
N GLY A 55 8.11 14.10 -2.25
CA GLY A 55 7.25 14.03 -3.43
C GLY A 55 6.34 15.26 -3.57
N ALA A 56 5.89 15.53 -4.79
CA ALA A 56 5.04 16.67 -5.15
C ALA A 56 5.53 18.01 -4.62
N GLY A 57 6.82 18.30 -4.78
CA GLY A 57 7.46 19.55 -4.36
C GLY A 57 7.96 19.58 -2.92
N PHE A 58 7.79 18.51 -2.16
CA PHE A 58 8.37 18.34 -0.83
C PHE A 58 9.62 17.48 -0.92
N TYR A 59 10.72 17.90 -0.27
CA TYR A 59 12.03 17.24 -0.34
C TYR A 59 12.72 17.21 1.03
N GLU A 60 11.99 16.69 2.05
CA GLU A 60 12.44 16.67 3.45
C GLU A 60 13.18 15.34 3.77
N TYR A 61 14.36 15.14 3.16
CA TYR A 61 15.10 13.87 3.23
C TYR A 61 15.70 13.55 4.60
N GLU A 62 16.02 14.58 5.40
CA GLU A 62 16.78 14.45 6.65
C GLU A 62 15.93 14.09 7.88
N LYS A 63 14.64 13.87 7.68
CA LYS A 63 13.72 13.55 8.77
C LYS A 63 13.85 12.10 9.24
N ASP A 64 13.52 11.85 10.51
CA ASP A 64 13.55 10.52 11.09
C ASP A 64 12.55 9.60 10.40
N TYR A 65 11.32 10.06 10.22
CA TYR A 65 10.27 9.35 9.51
C TYR A 65 9.93 10.09 8.22
N VAL A 66 10.12 9.42 7.10
CA VAL A 66 9.91 9.96 5.76
C VAL A 66 8.70 9.30 5.13
N PHE A 67 7.75 10.11 4.70
CA PHE A 67 6.56 9.67 3.95
C PHE A 67 6.74 10.06 2.50
N ALA A 68 6.85 9.07 1.61
CA ALA A 68 7.22 9.31 0.23
C ALA A 68 6.30 8.60 -0.76
N THR A 69 6.21 9.14 -1.97
CA THR A 69 5.62 8.37 -3.07
C THR A 69 6.68 7.52 -3.74
N VAL A 70 6.30 6.28 -4.08
CA VAL A 70 7.19 5.35 -4.77
C VAL A 70 7.65 5.94 -6.11
N GLU A 71 6.75 6.61 -6.83
CA GLU A 71 7.08 7.27 -8.11
C GLU A 71 8.21 8.31 -7.94
N THR A 72 8.20 9.09 -6.86
CA THR A 72 9.27 10.05 -6.61
C THR A 72 10.58 9.35 -6.31
N LEU A 73 10.57 8.36 -5.40
CA LEU A 73 11.79 7.63 -5.05
C LEU A 73 12.31 6.71 -6.16
N ASN A 74 11.50 6.34 -7.14
CA ASN A 74 11.97 5.59 -8.31
C ASN A 74 12.93 6.39 -9.21
N ARG A 75 12.98 7.72 -9.05
CA ARG A 75 13.94 8.58 -9.77
C ARG A 75 15.26 8.60 -9.03
N ASP A 76 16.35 8.36 -9.76
CA ASP A 76 17.73 8.29 -9.20
C ASP A 76 18.11 9.52 -8.39
N THR A 77 17.69 10.70 -8.83
CA THR A 77 17.94 11.98 -8.14
C THR A 77 17.38 12.04 -6.72
N HIS A 78 16.33 11.29 -6.44
CA HIS A 78 15.70 11.21 -5.12
C HIS A 78 16.12 9.96 -4.35
N LEU A 79 16.26 8.83 -5.05
CA LEU A 79 16.65 7.56 -4.44
C LEU A 79 18.05 7.65 -3.83
N PHE A 80 19.00 8.20 -4.56
CA PHE A 80 20.39 8.29 -4.15
C PHE A 80 20.67 9.42 -3.13
N GLN A 81 19.65 10.15 -2.68
CA GLN A 81 19.75 10.98 -1.49
C GLN A 81 19.90 10.13 -0.21
N TYR A 82 19.56 8.85 -0.29
CA TYR A 82 19.66 7.91 0.81
C TYR A 82 20.71 6.84 0.54
N GLN A 83 21.39 6.41 1.59
CA GLN A 83 22.20 5.19 1.55
C GLN A 83 21.29 3.96 1.60
N PRO A 84 21.70 2.80 1.07
CA PRO A 84 20.91 1.57 1.12
C PRO A 84 20.42 1.15 2.51
N ASN A 85 21.19 1.46 3.55
CA ASN A 85 20.89 1.16 4.95
C ASN A 85 20.35 2.36 5.74
N ALA A 86 19.82 3.38 5.06
CA ALA A 86 19.36 4.63 5.68
C ALA A 86 18.15 4.43 6.60
N PHE A 87 17.35 3.39 6.41
CA PHE A 87 16.12 3.16 7.15
C PHE A 87 16.17 1.83 7.92
N ASP A 88 15.71 1.86 9.18
CA ASP A 88 15.53 0.66 10.00
C ASP A 88 14.34 -0.17 9.51
N CYS A 89 13.27 0.53 9.12
CA CYS A 89 12.05 -0.09 8.61
C CYS A 89 11.54 0.63 7.36
N ILE A 90 11.02 -0.13 6.42
CA ILE A 90 10.27 0.37 5.27
C ILE A 90 8.86 -0.20 5.32
N ILE A 91 7.87 0.68 5.27
CA ILE A 91 6.45 0.33 5.25
C ILE A 91 5.92 0.62 3.86
N LEU A 92 5.32 -0.40 3.24
CA LEU A 92 4.61 -0.28 1.96
C LEU A 92 3.10 -0.29 2.21
N ASP A 93 2.45 0.81 1.94
CA ASP A 93 0.99 0.84 1.91
C ASP A 93 0.49 0.41 0.52
N GLU A 94 -0.65 -0.30 0.50
CA GLU A 94 -1.18 -0.96 -0.68
C GLU A 94 -0.14 -1.88 -1.37
N ALA A 95 0.47 -2.74 -0.56
CA ALA A 95 1.58 -3.61 -0.95
C ALA A 95 1.26 -4.55 -2.14
N HIS A 96 -0.02 -4.74 -2.49
CA HIS A 96 -0.40 -5.49 -3.70
C HIS A 96 0.08 -4.82 -5.02
N HIS A 97 0.51 -3.57 -4.98
CA HIS A 97 1.17 -2.91 -6.11
C HIS A 97 2.68 -3.16 -6.17
N SER A 98 3.27 -3.84 -5.17
CA SER A 98 4.73 -4.03 -5.05
C SER A 98 5.36 -4.86 -6.19
N SER A 99 4.55 -5.66 -6.88
CA SER A 99 4.97 -6.41 -8.08
C SER A 99 5.26 -5.54 -9.31
N ASN A 100 4.94 -4.25 -9.27
CA ASN A 100 5.24 -3.33 -10.35
C ASN A 100 6.74 -2.94 -10.37
N ASN A 101 7.33 -2.81 -11.55
CA ASN A 101 8.76 -2.48 -11.75
C ASN A 101 9.22 -1.23 -10.98
N ILE A 102 8.32 -0.25 -10.77
CA ILE A 102 8.60 0.97 -10.01
C ILE A 102 8.91 0.66 -8.54
N TYR A 103 8.12 -0.25 -7.94
CA TYR A 103 8.33 -0.69 -6.56
C TYR A 103 9.57 -1.55 -6.42
N THR A 104 9.77 -2.48 -7.35
CA THR A 104 10.89 -3.42 -7.34
C THR A 104 12.24 -2.70 -7.28
N LYS A 105 12.42 -1.60 -8.05
CA LYS A 105 13.64 -0.81 -8.01
C LYS A 105 13.89 -0.22 -6.62
N VAL A 106 12.88 0.40 -6.02
CA VAL A 106 13.00 1.04 -4.70
C VAL A 106 13.25 0.00 -3.61
N ILE A 107 12.50 -1.11 -3.65
CA ILE A 107 12.63 -2.22 -2.70
C ILE A 107 14.04 -2.82 -2.75
N ASN A 108 14.55 -3.11 -3.95
CA ASN A 108 15.85 -3.74 -4.13
C ASN A 108 17.03 -2.81 -3.80
N TYR A 109 16.81 -1.49 -3.78
CA TYR A 109 17.85 -0.54 -3.42
C TYR A 109 18.13 -0.52 -1.93
N PHE A 110 17.09 -0.60 -1.09
CA PHE A 110 17.23 -0.48 0.35
C PHE A 110 17.46 -1.84 1.02
N ASN A 111 18.16 -1.80 2.15
CA ASN A 111 18.41 -2.96 3.01
C ASN A 111 17.96 -2.67 4.45
N PRO A 112 16.65 -2.58 4.74
CA PRO A 112 16.13 -2.31 6.06
C PRO A 112 16.21 -3.55 6.96
N LYS A 113 16.11 -3.35 8.29
CA LYS A 113 15.99 -4.44 9.27
C LYS A 113 14.61 -5.10 9.20
N LEU A 114 13.58 -4.34 8.85
CA LEU A 114 12.21 -4.81 8.70
C LEU A 114 11.58 -4.21 7.42
N PHE A 115 10.96 -5.08 6.65
CA PHE A 115 10.12 -4.72 5.52
C PHE A 115 8.67 -5.08 5.85
N LEU A 116 7.77 -4.08 5.93
CA LEU A 116 6.37 -4.28 6.30
C LEU A 116 5.45 -3.89 5.14
N GLY A 117 4.70 -4.85 4.62
CA GLY A 117 3.65 -4.63 3.62
C GLY A 117 2.28 -4.57 4.27
N MET A 118 1.47 -3.60 3.90
CA MET A 118 0.07 -3.49 4.29
C MET A 118 -0.81 -3.50 3.05
N THR A 119 -1.85 -4.31 3.04
CA THR A 119 -2.82 -4.36 1.94
C THR A 119 -4.19 -4.78 2.44
N ALA A 120 -5.24 -4.35 1.75
CA ALA A 120 -6.60 -4.84 1.95
C ALA A 120 -6.93 -6.03 1.02
N THR A 121 -6.12 -6.27 -0.01
CA THR A 121 -6.36 -7.27 -1.05
C THR A 121 -5.10 -8.08 -1.35
N PRO A 122 -4.64 -8.93 -0.41
CA PRO A 122 -3.40 -9.71 -0.58
C PRO A 122 -3.52 -10.72 -1.71
N ASP A 123 -4.72 -11.21 -1.99
CA ASP A 123 -4.98 -12.25 -2.99
C ASP A 123 -5.10 -11.71 -4.43
N LYS A 124 -4.92 -10.39 -4.61
CA LYS A 124 -4.89 -9.78 -5.93
C LYS A 124 -3.57 -10.13 -6.61
N ARG A 125 -3.59 -11.24 -7.35
CA ARG A 125 -2.44 -11.73 -8.12
C ARG A 125 -2.41 -11.02 -9.47
N ASP A 126 -1.29 -10.40 -9.79
CA ASP A 126 -0.97 -10.07 -11.18
C ASP A 126 -0.40 -11.35 -11.83
N ASP A 127 -1.27 -12.02 -12.62
CA ASP A 127 -0.94 -13.01 -13.66
C ASP A 127 0.18 -14.02 -13.37
N ASN A 128 0.09 -14.88 -12.39
CA ASN A 128 0.95 -16.08 -12.19
C ASN A 128 2.43 -15.94 -12.67
N GLN A 129 2.95 -14.71 -12.80
CA GLN A 129 4.33 -14.46 -13.18
C GLN A 129 5.22 -14.57 -11.95
N GLU A 130 6.29 -15.36 -12.07
CA GLU A 130 7.33 -15.51 -11.05
C GLU A 130 7.89 -14.14 -10.63
N GLY A 131 8.03 -13.90 -9.32
CA GLY A 131 8.50 -12.61 -8.76
C GLY A 131 7.45 -11.50 -8.70
N LYS A 132 6.19 -11.74 -9.10
CA LYS A 132 5.09 -10.78 -9.00
C LYS A 132 4.09 -11.09 -7.89
N ASN A 133 4.36 -12.11 -7.10
CA ASN A 133 3.51 -12.48 -5.98
C ASN A 133 3.94 -11.69 -4.73
N ILE A 134 3.02 -10.94 -4.15
CA ILE A 134 3.26 -10.18 -2.91
C ILE A 134 3.80 -11.09 -1.78
N TYR A 135 3.30 -12.30 -1.67
CA TYR A 135 3.75 -13.25 -0.66
C TYR A 135 5.22 -13.63 -0.84
N GLU A 136 5.73 -13.75 -2.08
CA GLU A 136 7.15 -13.99 -2.35
C GLU A 136 8.01 -12.81 -1.92
N ILE A 137 7.58 -11.57 -2.22
CA ILE A 137 8.30 -10.34 -1.86
C ILE A 137 8.48 -10.24 -0.35
N PHE A 138 7.49 -10.68 0.44
CA PHE A 138 7.52 -10.69 1.90
C PHE A 138 7.86 -12.06 2.50
N HIS A 139 8.48 -12.97 1.72
CA HIS A 139 8.94 -14.31 2.15
C HIS A 139 7.84 -15.13 2.83
N TYR A 140 6.58 -14.99 2.39
CA TYR A 140 5.39 -15.66 2.95
C TYR A 140 5.16 -15.40 4.44
N GLN A 141 5.71 -14.31 4.99
CA GLN A 141 5.51 -13.95 6.40
C GLN A 141 4.27 -13.05 6.53
N ILE A 142 3.28 -13.55 7.25
CA ILE A 142 2.06 -12.81 7.58
C ILE A 142 2.12 -12.47 9.07
N ALA A 143 2.24 -11.18 9.39
CA ALA A 143 2.25 -10.71 10.78
C ALA A 143 0.84 -10.66 11.38
N HIS A 144 -0.13 -10.23 10.60
CA HIS A 144 -1.53 -10.12 11.02
C HIS A 144 -2.47 -10.09 9.81
N GLU A 145 -3.59 -10.79 9.92
CA GLU A 145 -4.65 -10.83 8.91
C GLU A 145 -6.01 -10.68 9.58
N ILE A 146 -6.83 -9.77 9.08
CA ILE A 146 -8.24 -9.64 9.44
C ILE A 146 -9.07 -9.75 8.17
N ARG A 147 -9.87 -10.80 8.07
CA ARG A 147 -10.81 -10.98 6.96
C ARG A 147 -12.04 -10.09 7.14
N LEU A 148 -12.70 -9.76 6.02
CA LEU A 148 -13.87 -8.86 6.00
C LEU A 148 -14.96 -9.29 7.00
N GLN A 149 -15.28 -10.57 7.05
CA GLN A 149 -16.29 -11.09 7.95
C GLN A 149 -15.91 -10.87 9.42
N GLN A 150 -14.68 -11.19 9.79
CA GLN A 150 -14.16 -10.97 11.14
C GLN A 150 -14.14 -9.47 11.48
N ALA A 151 -13.75 -8.60 10.56
CA ALA A 151 -13.74 -7.16 10.79
C ALA A 151 -15.14 -6.59 11.04
N MET A 152 -16.19 -7.19 10.46
CA MET A 152 -17.58 -6.83 10.74
C MET A 152 -18.05 -7.39 12.10
N GLU A 153 -17.72 -8.63 12.42
CA GLU A 153 -18.05 -9.28 13.71
C GLU A 153 -17.39 -8.52 14.87
N ASP A 154 -16.16 -8.07 14.69
CA ASP A 154 -15.40 -7.28 15.67
C ASP A 154 -15.80 -5.79 15.71
N ASN A 155 -16.83 -5.37 14.98
CA ASN A 155 -17.29 -3.98 14.86
C ASN A 155 -16.22 -3.00 14.38
N LEU A 156 -15.21 -3.46 13.68
CA LEU A 156 -14.18 -2.63 13.04
C LEU A 156 -14.66 -2.01 11.73
N LEU A 157 -15.68 -2.60 11.11
CA LEU A 157 -16.33 -2.11 9.90
C LEU A 157 -17.86 -2.09 10.09
N CYS A 158 -18.51 -1.10 9.48
CA CYS A 158 -19.95 -1.04 9.44
C CYS A 158 -20.52 -2.23 8.65
N PRO A 159 -21.57 -2.91 9.16
CA PRO A 159 -22.27 -3.92 8.40
C PRO A 159 -22.86 -3.34 7.10
N PHE A 160 -22.80 -4.10 6.03
CA PHE A 160 -23.45 -3.73 4.78
C PHE A 160 -24.20 -4.93 4.19
N HIS A 161 -25.25 -4.63 3.44
CA HIS A 161 -25.96 -5.64 2.68
C HIS A 161 -25.48 -5.62 1.23
N TYR A 162 -25.01 -6.76 0.74
CA TYR A 162 -24.66 -6.93 -0.66
C TYR A 162 -25.86 -7.48 -1.42
N PHE A 163 -26.36 -6.71 -2.38
CA PHE A 163 -27.40 -7.14 -3.32
C PHE A 163 -26.72 -7.39 -4.67
N GLY A 164 -26.53 -8.64 -5.03
CA GLY A 164 -26.10 -9.02 -6.36
C GLY A 164 -27.32 -8.97 -7.29
N ILE A 165 -27.31 -8.10 -8.28
CA ILE A 165 -28.27 -8.14 -9.38
C ILE A 165 -27.62 -9.01 -10.46
N SER A 166 -28.10 -10.25 -10.61
CA SER A 166 -27.75 -11.06 -11.77
C SER A 166 -28.76 -10.75 -12.86
N GLU A 167 -28.45 -9.83 -13.74
CA GLU A 167 -29.11 -9.78 -15.05
C GLU A 167 -28.64 -10.99 -15.85
N VAL A 168 -29.44 -12.03 -15.88
CA VAL A 168 -29.32 -13.07 -16.90
C VAL A 168 -29.92 -12.49 -18.17
N VAL A 169 -29.18 -11.67 -18.88
CA VAL A 169 -29.47 -11.35 -20.28
C VAL A 169 -29.08 -12.60 -21.07
N SER A 170 -30.00 -13.49 -21.27
CA SER A 170 -29.87 -14.48 -22.33
C SER A 170 -30.00 -13.72 -23.66
N LEU A 171 -28.88 -13.30 -24.21
CA LEU A 171 -28.81 -12.82 -25.59
C LEU A 171 -29.07 -14.04 -26.48
N ASP A 172 -30.28 -14.19 -26.94
CA ASP A 172 -30.58 -15.13 -28.02
C ASP A 172 -29.69 -14.77 -29.22
N ASP A 173 -29.19 -15.78 -29.97
CA ASP A 173 -28.28 -15.61 -31.11
C ASP A 173 -28.79 -14.60 -32.13
N LYS A 174 -30.09 -14.33 -32.19
CA LYS A 174 -30.73 -13.31 -33.02
C LYS A 174 -30.40 -11.87 -32.62
N THR A 175 -30.20 -11.58 -31.35
CA THR A 175 -29.84 -10.24 -30.83
C THR A 175 -28.40 -9.91 -31.10
N LEU A 176 -27.50 -10.93 -31.08
CA LEU A 176 -26.10 -10.78 -31.43
C LEU A 176 -25.89 -10.55 -32.95
N GLN A 177 -26.74 -11.15 -33.80
CA GLN A 177 -26.71 -10.90 -35.24
C GLN A 177 -27.23 -9.52 -35.62
N ALA A 178 -28.24 -8.99 -34.92
CA ALA A 178 -28.75 -7.64 -35.14
C ALA A 178 -27.75 -6.55 -34.76
N ALA A 179 -26.97 -6.75 -33.69
CA ALA A 179 -25.92 -5.81 -33.27
C ALA A 179 -24.74 -5.74 -34.22
N LYS A 180 -24.45 -6.80 -34.98
CA LYS A 180 -23.38 -6.82 -36.01
C LYS A 180 -23.76 -6.16 -37.33
N LEU A 181 -25.03 -5.89 -37.57
CA LEU A 181 -25.51 -5.28 -38.80
C LEU A 181 -25.65 -3.74 -38.75
N THR A 182 -25.31 -3.12 -37.64
CA THR A 182 -25.37 -1.65 -37.45
C THR A 182 -24.00 -0.98 -37.53
N ASP A 183 -22.92 -1.70 -37.82
CA ASP A 183 -21.54 -1.18 -37.95
C ASP A 183 -21.01 -1.26 -39.41
N GLU A 184 -21.90 -1.16 -40.42
CA GLU A 184 -21.53 -0.93 -41.84
C GLU A 184 -22.03 0.42 -42.32
#